data_867b6193918dcdcfc5f7131658feb509
#
_entry.id   867b6193918dcdcfc5f7131658feb509
#
_cell.length_a   1.000
_cell.length_b   1.000
_cell.length_c   1.000
_cell.angle_alpha   90.00
_cell.angle_beta   90.00
_cell.angle_gamma   90.00
#
_symmetry.space_group_name_H-M   'P 1'
#
loop_
_entity.id
_entity.type
_entity.pdbx_description
1 polymer ?
#
loop_
_entity_poly.entity_id
_entity_poly.type
_entity_poly.pdbx_seq_one_letter_code
_entity_poly.pdbx_strand_id
1 'polypeptide(L)'
;VGGYASMPAVFAAARLGIPVVVVSYDRTPGRASQLAARRAAACAVSFEGSALPRAELTGAPVRRSILEVDRGEDGRAAARRQLGVHDDRFLVTVMGGSLGSGVLNTAVENFLREHVDDAGLAVRQIAGERFVDGVTRFGDPSGDAVGVQHQVVGYEADMPAVYAASDLLIGRGGASTVHEVAVTGTPAILVPWAQSADDHQSDNVRWLSEVGGAVLLAEPELSSLGEVIGRLRSETGERDRLAEAAAQRGAIHRSDALAALIERVAVTSSSP
;
A
#
# COMPACT_ATOMS: atom_id res chain seq x y z
N VAL A 1 -11.04 -14.02 2.76
CA VAL A 1 -11.93 -12.98 3.29
C VAL A 1 -11.68 -12.85 4.78
N GLY A 2 -11.16 -11.70 5.22
CA GLY A 2 -10.90 -11.41 6.63
C GLY A 2 -12.13 -10.84 7.34
N GLY A 3 -12.11 -10.87 8.67
CA GLY A 3 -13.14 -10.30 9.52
C GLY A 3 -14.24 -11.27 9.93
N TYR A 4 -14.91 -10.95 11.02
CA TYR A 4 -15.95 -11.80 11.61
C TYR A 4 -17.19 -11.98 10.73
N ALA A 5 -17.45 -11.04 9.80
CA ALA A 5 -18.57 -11.13 8.86
C ALA A 5 -18.50 -12.36 7.92
N SER A 6 -17.31 -12.90 7.67
CA SER A 6 -17.14 -14.12 6.86
C SER A 6 -17.44 -15.42 7.60
N MET A 7 -17.47 -15.40 8.93
CA MET A 7 -17.59 -16.61 9.75
C MET A 7 -18.87 -17.43 9.50
N PRO A 8 -20.08 -16.82 9.35
CA PRO A 8 -21.27 -17.58 9.03
C PRO A 8 -21.12 -18.41 7.74
N ALA A 9 -20.51 -17.83 6.70
CA ALA A 9 -20.27 -18.53 5.43
C ALA A 9 -19.28 -19.69 5.61
N VAL A 10 -18.22 -19.51 6.38
CA VAL A 10 -17.23 -20.58 6.71
C VAL A 10 -17.90 -21.74 7.44
N PHE A 11 -18.74 -21.46 8.44
CA PHE A 11 -19.46 -22.50 9.16
C PHE A 11 -20.48 -23.23 8.30
N ALA A 12 -21.21 -22.50 7.45
CA ALA A 12 -22.17 -23.10 6.53
C ALA A 12 -21.46 -24.00 5.49
N ALA A 13 -20.38 -23.54 4.90
CA ALA A 13 -19.58 -24.33 3.96
C ALA A 13 -19.06 -25.61 4.61
N ALA A 14 -18.46 -25.51 5.80
CA ALA A 14 -17.98 -26.69 6.55
C ALA A 14 -19.09 -27.70 6.85
N ARG A 15 -20.32 -27.21 7.17
CA ARG A 15 -21.47 -28.07 7.43
C ARG A 15 -22.01 -28.79 6.18
N LEU A 16 -21.86 -28.14 5.03
CA LEU A 16 -22.28 -28.64 3.72
C LEU A 16 -21.20 -29.46 3.01
N GLY A 17 -20.04 -29.67 3.64
CA GLY A 17 -18.91 -30.38 3.02
C GLY A 17 -18.24 -29.59 1.89
N ILE A 18 -18.50 -28.28 1.79
CA ILE A 18 -17.87 -27.43 0.78
C ILE A 18 -16.49 -27.03 1.29
N PRO A 19 -15.41 -27.27 0.51
CA PRO A 19 -14.06 -26.90 0.93
C PRO A 19 -13.89 -25.38 1.02
N VAL A 20 -13.13 -24.94 2.00
CA VAL A 20 -12.87 -23.52 2.25
C VAL A 20 -11.38 -23.26 2.07
N VAL A 21 -11.04 -22.23 1.30
CA VAL A 21 -9.70 -21.63 1.26
C VAL A 21 -9.75 -20.31 2.01
N VAL A 22 -8.92 -20.16 3.04
CA VAL A 22 -8.75 -18.88 3.74
C VAL A 22 -7.63 -18.12 3.05
N VAL A 23 -7.88 -16.86 2.71
CA VAL A 23 -6.86 -15.95 2.17
C VAL A 23 -6.52 -14.93 3.25
N SER A 24 -5.27 -14.93 3.72
CA SER A 24 -4.76 -14.02 4.74
C SER A 24 -3.80 -13.01 4.12
N TYR A 25 -4.15 -11.72 4.21
CA TYR A 25 -3.38 -10.62 3.65
C TYR A 25 -2.31 -10.08 4.59
N ASP A 26 -2.56 -10.09 5.90
CA ASP A 26 -1.65 -9.57 6.91
C ASP A 26 -0.57 -10.58 7.28
N ARG A 27 0.63 -10.10 7.62
CA ARG A 27 1.75 -10.92 8.10
C ARG A 27 1.35 -11.66 9.38
N THR A 28 0.68 -10.97 10.29
CA THR A 28 0.08 -11.56 11.48
C THR A 28 -1.42 -11.80 11.23
N PRO A 29 -1.86 -13.07 11.09
CA PRO A 29 -3.25 -13.38 10.80
C PRO A 29 -4.19 -12.95 11.92
N GLY A 30 -5.24 -12.19 11.59
CA GLY A 30 -6.26 -11.79 12.55
C GLY A 30 -7.07 -12.97 13.11
N ARG A 31 -7.73 -12.79 14.25
CA ARG A 31 -8.48 -13.86 14.99
C ARG A 31 -9.54 -14.56 14.14
N ALA A 32 -10.24 -13.82 13.27
CA ALA A 32 -11.24 -14.42 12.37
C ALA A 32 -10.58 -15.38 11.36
N SER A 33 -9.44 -14.99 10.77
CA SER A 33 -8.66 -15.84 9.86
C SER A 33 -8.14 -17.10 10.59
N GLN A 34 -7.63 -16.95 11.81
CA GLN A 34 -7.19 -18.09 12.64
C GLN A 34 -8.33 -19.07 12.94
N LEU A 35 -9.53 -18.56 13.26
CA LEU A 35 -10.70 -19.39 13.52
C LEU A 35 -11.20 -20.11 12.26
N ALA A 36 -11.28 -19.40 11.13
CA ALA A 36 -11.65 -19.95 9.83
C ALA A 36 -10.67 -21.03 9.36
N ALA A 37 -9.37 -20.81 9.56
CA ALA A 37 -8.29 -21.71 9.16
C ALA A 37 -8.37 -23.10 9.79
N ARG A 38 -8.99 -23.22 10.97
CA ARG A 38 -9.21 -24.54 11.62
C ARG A 38 -10.07 -25.49 10.79
N ARG A 39 -10.95 -24.93 9.95
CA ARG A 39 -11.89 -25.65 9.08
C ARG A 39 -11.56 -25.54 7.61
N ALA A 40 -10.54 -24.76 7.25
CA ALA A 40 -10.14 -24.57 5.86
C ALA A 40 -9.43 -25.81 5.32
N ALA A 41 -9.62 -26.10 4.05
CA ALA A 41 -8.84 -27.09 3.31
C ALA A 41 -7.40 -26.63 3.11
N ALA A 42 -7.21 -25.33 2.88
CA ALA A 42 -5.91 -24.67 2.76
C ALA A 42 -5.98 -23.19 3.20
N CYS A 43 -4.84 -22.62 3.53
CA CYS A 43 -4.69 -21.20 3.83
C CYS A 43 -3.68 -20.56 2.86
N ALA A 44 -4.16 -19.72 1.97
CA ALA A 44 -3.33 -18.88 1.12
C ALA A 44 -2.79 -17.70 1.94
N VAL A 45 -1.49 -17.52 1.98
CA VAL A 45 -0.85 -16.46 2.75
C VAL A 45 0.03 -15.58 1.86
N SER A 46 0.07 -14.30 2.20
CA SER A 46 0.85 -13.31 1.44
C SER A 46 2.28 -13.17 1.94
N PHE A 47 2.56 -13.65 3.16
CA PHE A 47 3.84 -13.53 3.83
C PHE A 47 4.35 -14.89 4.28
N GLU A 48 5.66 -15.08 4.23
CA GLU A 48 6.35 -16.27 4.74
C GLU A 48 6.19 -16.40 6.26
N GLY A 49 6.28 -17.64 6.76
CA GLY A 49 6.28 -17.90 8.21
C GLY A 49 4.91 -17.73 8.89
N SER A 50 3.81 -17.74 8.15
CA SER A 50 2.47 -17.64 8.73
C SER A 50 2.18 -18.79 9.70
N ALA A 51 1.60 -18.47 10.87
CA ALA A 51 1.18 -19.44 11.88
C ALA A 51 -0.14 -20.15 11.55
N LEU A 52 -0.77 -19.89 10.40
CA LEU A 52 -1.99 -20.57 10.00
C LEU A 52 -1.72 -22.05 9.65
N PRO A 53 -2.62 -22.96 10.02
CA PRO A 53 -2.50 -24.36 9.62
C PRO A 53 -2.66 -24.48 8.09
N ARG A 54 -1.92 -25.41 7.47
CA ARG A 54 -1.96 -25.64 6.02
C ARG A 54 -1.70 -24.35 5.22
N ALA A 55 -0.80 -23.47 5.74
CA ALA A 55 -0.42 -22.24 5.07
C ALA A 55 0.43 -22.56 3.84
N GLU A 56 0.06 -21.96 2.71
CA GLU A 56 0.81 -21.98 1.47
C GLU A 56 1.08 -20.54 1.03
N LEU A 57 2.33 -20.23 0.75
CA LEU A 57 2.72 -18.92 0.28
C LEU A 57 2.27 -18.74 -1.17
N THR A 58 1.26 -17.90 -1.37
CA THR A 58 0.68 -17.65 -2.70
C THR A 58 0.86 -16.22 -3.17
N GLY A 59 1.34 -15.35 -2.29
CA GLY A 59 1.23 -13.92 -2.49
C GLY A 59 -0.20 -13.40 -2.27
N ALA A 60 -0.36 -12.09 -2.32
CA ALA A 60 -1.65 -11.42 -2.23
C ALA A 60 -2.30 -11.30 -3.61
N PRO A 61 -3.64 -11.40 -3.73
CA PRO A 61 -4.35 -11.05 -4.95
C PRO A 61 -4.36 -9.52 -5.12
N VAL A 62 -3.39 -9.01 -5.84
CA VAL A 62 -3.29 -7.60 -6.22
C VAL A 62 -4.13 -7.35 -7.47
N ARG A 63 -4.79 -6.20 -7.55
CA ARG A 63 -5.60 -5.82 -8.72
C ARG A 63 -4.75 -5.80 -9.99
N ARG A 64 -5.30 -6.31 -11.09
CA ARG A 64 -4.59 -6.39 -12.37
C ARG A 64 -4.06 -5.02 -12.82
N SER A 65 -4.84 -3.97 -12.68
CA SER A 65 -4.42 -2.61 -13.02
C SER A 65 -3.20 -2.11 -12.22
N ILE A 66 -2.97 -2.63 -11.01
CA ILE A 66 -1.78 -2.33 -10.21
C ILE A 66 -0.58 -3.19 -10.67
N LEU A 67 -0.83 -4.46 -11.01
CA LEU A 67 0.22 -5.33 -11.57
C LEU A 67 0.74 -4.82 -12.93
N GLU A 68 -0.08 -4.09 -13.68
CA GLU A 68 0.24 -3.52 -15.00
C GLU A 68 0.80 -2.09 -14.92
N VAL A 69 1.05 -1.54 -13.72
CA VAL A 69 1.64 -0.20 -13.55
C VAL A 69 3.01 -0.14 -14.24
N ASP A 70 3.12 0.80 -15.17
CA ASP A 70 4.38 1.12 -15.85
C ASP A 70 5.03 2.35 -15.18
N ARG A 71 6.22 2.13 -14.63
CA ARG A 71 7.06 3.18 -14.03
C ARG A 71 8.25 3.58 -14.92
N GLY A 72 8.29 3.11 -16.16
CA GLY A 72 9.21 3.62 -17.17
C GLY A 72 8.95 5.09 -17.50
N GLU A 73 9.83 5.71 -18.25
CA GLU A 73 9.77 7.15 -18.57
C GLU A 73 8.42 7.54 -19.20
N ASP A 74 7.98 6.79 -20.21
CA ASP A 74 6.71 7.07 -20.91
C ASP A 74 5.48 6.85 -20.01
N GLY A 75 5.48 5.78 -19.22
CA GLY A 75 4.40 5.46 -18.29
C GLY A 75 4.27 6.53 -17.20
N ARG A 76 5.39 6.96 -16.63
CA ARG A 76 5.42 8.05 -15.64
C ARG A 76 4.95 9.37 -16.21
N ALA A 77 5.44 9.76 -17.40
CA ALA A 77 5.03 10.99 -18.07
C ALA A 77 3.52 10.98 -18.40
N ALA A 78 2.99 9.85 -18.88
CA ALA A 78 1.56 9.70 -19.15
C ALA A 78 0.73 9.85 -17.86
N ALA A 79 1.13 9.18 -16.77
CA ALA A 79 0.46 9.26 -15.49
C ALA A 79 0.50 10.66 -14.88
N ARG A 80 1.63 11.38 -14.98
CA ARG A 80 1.76 12.77 -14.53
C ARG A 80 0.81 13.70 -15.28
N ARG A 81 0.78 13.61 -16.61
CA ARG A 81 -0.20 14.37 -17.41
C ARG A 81 -1.64 14.12 -17.00
N GLN A 82 -1.98 12.84 -16.76
CA GLN A 82 -3.32 12.44 -16.32
C GLN A 82 -3.69 13.03 -14.95
N LEU A 83 -2.72 13.08 -14.01
CA LEU A 83 -2.92 13.66 -12.69
C LEU A 83 -2.75 15.18 -12.65
N GLY A 84 -2.38 15.82 -13.76
CA GLY A 84 -2.12 17.26 -13.83
C GLY A 84 -0.90 17.66 -13.00
N VAL A 85 0.16 16.85 -12.99
CA VAL A 85 1.42 17.12 -12.30
C VAL A 85 2.49 17.46 -13.33
N HIS A 86 3.23 18.54 -13.10
CA HIS A 86 4.33 18.95 -13.97
C HIS A 86 5.48 17.93 -13.92
N ASP A 87 6.10 17.68 -15.10
CA ASP A 87 7.11 16.62 -15.25
C ASP A 87 8.43 16.94 -14.52
N ASP A 88 8.76 18.21 -14.32
CA ASP A 88 9.98 18.69 -13.68
C ASP A 88 9.91 18.76 -12.15
N ARG A 89 8.74 18.49 -11.56
CA ARG A 89 8.55 18.53 -10.11
C ARG A 89 8.76 17.17 -9.47
N PHE A 90 9.36 17.15 -8.30
CA PHE A 90 9.42 15.96 -7.45
C PHE A 90 8.05 15.70 -6.83
N LEU A 91 7.38 14.61 -7.24
CA LEU A 91 6.04 14.28 -6.77
C LEU A 91 6.06 13.42 -5.52
N VAL A 92 5.59 13.96 -4.43
CA VAL A 92 5.26 13.24 -3.21
C VAL A 92 3.75 12.97 -3.17
N THR A 93 3.35 11.70 -3.18
CA THR A 93 1.95 11.35 -2.94
C THR A 93 1.75 10.88 -1.51
N VAL A 94 0.71 11.39 -0.86
CA VAL A 94 0.37 11.03 0.52
C VAL A 94 -1.00 10.40 0.59
N MET A 95 -1.12 9.24 1.24
CA MET A 95 -2.38 8.52 1.38
C MET A 95 -2.58 7.92 2.77
N GLY A 96 -3.70 8.25 3.40
CA GLY A 96 -4.06 7.77 4.74
C GLY A 96 -4.79 6.41 4.77
N GLY A 97 -4.92 5.74 3.60
CA GLY A 97 -5.79 4.57 3.42
C GLY A 97 -7.25 4.98 3.20
N SER A 98 -8.17 4.00 3.12
CA SER A 98 -9.58 4.22 2.74
C SER A 98 -10.36 5.18 3.66
N LEU A 99 -9.94 5.31 4.90
CA LEU A 99 -10.57 6.22 5.87
C LEU A 99 -9.86 7.56 6.00
N GLY A 100 -8.73 7.74 5.31
CA GLY A 100 -7.84 8.87 5.52
C GLY A 100 -7.11 8.81 6.88
N SER A 101 -6.19 9.75 7.11
CA SER A 101 -5.40 9.82 8.34
C SER A 101 -5.14 11.27 8.75
N GLY A 102 -5.81 11.73 9.81
CA GLY A 102 -5.58 13.08 10.34
C GLY A 102 -4.13 13.31 10.76
N VAL A 103 -3.47 12.30 11.32
CA VAL A 103 -2.06 12.38 11.75
C VAL A 103 -1.13 12.60 10.55
N LEU A 104 -1.31 11.84 9.45
CA LEU A 104 -0.53 12.05 8.23
C LEU A 104 -0.86 13.40 7.58
N ASN A 105 -2.13 13.79 7.54
CA ASN A 105 -2.53 15.09 7.00
C ASN A 105 -1.82 16.23 7.74
N THR A 106 -1.81 16.20 9.07
CA THR A 106 -1.11 17.21 9.89
C THR A 106 0.40 17.21 9.65
N ALA A 107 1.03 16.03 9.55
CA ALA A 107 2.47 15.94 9.27
C ALA A 107 2.83 16.56 7.91
N VAL A 108 2.01 16.31 6.89
CA VAL A 108 2.19 16.87 5.54
C VAL A 108 1.94 18.38 5.53
N GLU A 109 0.94 18.88 6.25
CA GLU A 109 0.72 20.33 6.39
C GLU A 109 1.92 21.03 7.04
N ASN A 110 2.53 20.43 8.05
CA ASN A 110 3.74 20.99 8.68
C ASN A 110 4.90 21.03 7.69
N PHE A 111 5.13 19.95 6.95
CA PHE A 111 6.13 19.92 5.88
C PHE A 111 5.88 21.00 4.82
N LEU A 112 4.65 21.17 4.34
CA LEU A 112 4.29 22.12 3.30
C LEU A 112 4.45 23.59 3.74
N ARG A 113 4.24 23.90 5.04
CA ARG A 113 4.49 25.27 5.55
C ARG A 113 5.93 25.70 5.39
N GLU A 114 6.88 24.78 5.47
CA GLU A 114 8.31 25.03 5.32
C GLU A 114 8.75 25.04 3.84
N HIS A 115 7.90 24.52 2.92
CA HIS A 115 8.24 24.31 1.51
C HIS A 115 7.26 25.01 0.55
N VAL A 116 6.51 26.01 1.02
CA VAL A 116 5.48 26.70 0.20
C VAL A 116 6.05 27.34 -1.06
N ASP A 117 7.28 27.83 -1.00
CA ASP A 117 7.96 28.51 -2.11
C ASP A 117 8.78 27.54 -3.00
N ASP A 118 8.72 26.23 -2.75
CA ASP A 118 9.51 25.25 -3.51
C ASP A 118 8.85 24.90 -4.84
N ALA A 119 9.26 25.56 -5.90
CA ALA A 119 8.76 25.35 -7.25
C ALA A 119 9.15 23.98 -7.85
N GLY A 120 10.12 23.27 -7.27
CA GLY A 120 10.51 21.91 -7.70
C GLY A 120 9.74 20.81 -6.98
N LEU A 121 8.72 21.13 -6.15
CA LEU A 121 7.95 20.18 -5.39
C LEU A 121 6.49 20.11 -5.86
N ALA A 122 5.97 18.90 -5.99
CA ALA A 122 4.55 18.64 -6.11
C ALA A 122 4.11 17.69 -4.98
N VAL A 123 2.96 17.96 -4.38
CA VAL A 123 2.36 17.09 -3.37
C VAL A 123 0.92 16.78 -3.78
N ARG A 124 0.62 15.49 -3.95
CA ARG A 124 -0.75 15.00 -4.11
C ARG A 124 -1.20 14.36 -2.81
N GLN A 125 -2.12 15.01 -2.10
CA GLN A 125 -2.61 14.57 -0.81
C GLN A 125 -3.99 13.95 -0.94
N ILE A 126 -4.07 12.62 -0.76
CA ILE A 126 -5.31 11.86 -0.68
C ILE A 126 -5.73 11.87 0.78
N ALA A 127 -6.42 12.94 1.17
CA ALA A 127 -6.68 13.27 2.57
C ALA A 127 -7.68 12.32 3.25
N GLY A 128 -8.56 11.70 2.47
CA GLY A 128 -9.75 10.98 2.94
C GLY A 128 -10.98 11.87 2.93
N GLU A 129 -12.13 11.36 2.47
CA GLU A 129 -13.38 12.10 2.32
C GLU A 129 -13.79 12.91 3.56
N ARG A 130 -13.59 12.34 4.74
CA ARG A 130 -13.95 12.98 6.02
C ARG A 130 -13.00 14.10 6.46
N PHE A 131 -11.84 14.25 5.81
CA PHE A 131 -10.82 15.23 6.17
C PHE A 131 -10.58 16.29 5.12
N VAL A 132 -10.99 16.06 3.87
CA VAL A 132 -10.62 16.88 2.69
C VAL A 132 -10.99 18.36 2.84
N ASP A 133 -12.12 18.66 3.48
CA ASP A 133 -12.59 20.02 3.70
C ASP A 133 -11.79 20.77 4.78
N GLY A 134 -11.16 20.04 5.72
CA GLY A 134 -10.36 20.59 6.80
C GLY A 134 -8.87 20.70 6.50
N VAL A 135 -8.41 20.20 5.34
CA VAL A 135 -6.98 20.26 4.96
C VAL A 135 -6.62 21.66 4.47
N THR A 136 -5.56 22.22 5.02
CA THR A 136 -4.97 23.48 4.54
C THR A 136 -4.37 23.28 3.14
N ARG A 137 -4.74 24.14 2.18
CA ARG A 137 -4.18 24.14 0.83
C ARG A 137 -3.03 25.12 0.73
N PHE A 138 -1.96 24.67 0.08
CA PHE A 138 -0.73 25.46 -0.13
C PHE A 138 -0.49 25.63 -1.62
N GLY A 139 0.15 26.74 -2.02
CA GLY A 139 0.54 27.00 -3.41
C GLY A 139 -0.62 26.92 -4.40
N ASP A 140 -0.32 26.47 -5.61
CA ASP A 140 -1.28 26.36 -6.72
C ASP A 140 -1.47 24.89 -7.13
N PRO A 141 -2.70 24.35 -7.15
CA PRO A 141 -2.94 22.98 -7.55
C PRO A 141 -2.67 22.71 -9.04
N SER A 142 -2.73 23.72 -9.91
CA SER A 142 -2.34 23.61 -11.34
C SER A 142 -0.82 23.52 -11.52
N GLY A 143 -0.07 24.15 -10.61
CA GLY A 143 1.37 24.28 -10.69
C GLY A 143 1.84 25.41 -11.60
N ASP A 144 0.93 26.25 -12.13
CA ASP A 144 1.28 27.38 -13.01
C ASP A 144 1.89 28.55 -12.24
N ALA A 145 1.60 28.66 -10.93
CA ALA A 145 2.18 29.68 -10.07
C ALA A 145 3.55 29.25 -9.51
N VAL A 146 4.30 30.22 -9.03
CA VAL A 146 5.56 30.01 -8.32
C VAL A 146 5.28 29.32 -6.98
N GLY A 147 6.11 28.32 -6.60
CA GLY A 147 6.00 27.59 -5.36
C GLY A 147 5.50 26.16 -5.54
N VAL A 148 5.13 25.52 -4.43
CA VAL A 148 4.71 24.12 -4.42
C VAL A 148 3.41 23.91 -5.20
N GLN A 149 3.36 22.86 -6.00
CA GLN A 149 2.09 22.37 -6.56
C GLN A 149 1.42 21.46 -5.53
N HIS A 150 0.29 21.86 -4.95
CA HIS A 150 -0.40 21.07 -3.94
C HIS A 150 -1.84 20.72 -4.36
N GLN A 151 -2.06 19.46 -4.64
CA GLN A 151 -3.36 18.89 -5.00
C GLN A 151 -3.93 18.14 -3.79
N VAL A 152 -5.16 18.47 -3.37
CA VAL A 152 -5.87 17.80 -2.28
C VAL A 152 -7.13 17.16 -2.81
N VAL A 153 -7.24 15.83 -2.63
CA VAL A 153 -8.41 15.05 -3.00
C VAL A 153 -8.93 14.23 -1.81
N GLY A 154 -10.24 14.03 -1.72
CA GLY A 154 -10.83 13.20 -0.67
C GLY A 154 -10.61 11.72 -0.94
N TYR A 155 -10.75 11.32 -2.19
CA TYR A 155 -10.59 9.95 -2.66
C TYR A 155 -9.87 9.92 -4.01
N GLU A 156 -9.09 8.88 -4.24
CA GLU A 156 -8.40 8.64 -5.50
C GLU A 156 -8.89 7.34 -6.14
N ALA A 157 -9.50 7.45 -7.30
CA ALA A 157 -9.99 6.30 -8.05
C ALA A 157 -8.89 5.64 -8.89
N ASP A 158 -7.94 6.44 -9.37
CA ASP A 158 -6.87 6.00 -10.26
C ASP A 158 -5.54 5.79 -9.52
N MET A 159 -5.54 4.82 -8.61
CA MET A 159 -4.32 4.43 -7.91
C MET A 159 -3.20 3.93 -8.83
N PRO A 160 -3.47 3.25 -9.97
CA PRO A 160 -2.41 2.94 -10.94
C PRO A 160 -1.63 4.18 -11.41
N ALA A 161 -2.31 5.27 -11.79
CA ALA A 161 -1.65 6.50 -12.18
C ALA A 161 -0.85 7.11 -11.02
N VAL A 162 -1.38 7.05 -9.79
CA VAL A 162 -0.66 7.51 -8.59
C VAL A 162 0.66 6.74 -8.40
N TYR A 163 0.63 5.40 -8.43
CA TYR A 163 1.84 4.59 -8.28
C TYR A 163 2.84 4.82 -9.42
N ALA A 164 2.35 4.98 -10.65
CA ALA A 164 3.20 5.27 -11.79
C ALA A 164 3.89 6.65 -11.66
N ALA A 165 3.13 7.70 -11.36
CA ALA A 165 3.59 9.09 -11.36
C ALA A 165 4.54 9.44 -10.21
N SER A 166 4.34 8.85 -9.02
CA SER A 166 5.00 9.27 -7.78
C SER A 166 6.50 9.00 -7.77
N ASP A 167 7.29 10.01 -7.37
CA ASP A 167 8.70 9.82 -7.02
C ASP A 167 8.84 9.21 -5.63
N LEU A 168 7.92 9.57 -4.75
CA LEU A 168 7.86 9.10 -3.38
C LEU A 168 6.40 8.97 -2.93
N LEU A 169 6.05 7.85 -2.34
CA LEU A 169 4.75 7.62 -1.73
C LEU A 169 4.88 7.61 -0.20
N ILE A 170 3.99 8.30 0.49
CA ILE A 170 3.85 8.23 1.94
C ILE A 170 2.50 7.60 2.24
N GLY A 171 2.50 6.46 2.94
CA GLY A 171 1.27 5.71 3.16
C GLY A 171 1.21 5.01 4.51
N ARG A 172 0.03 4.46 4.82
CA ARG A 172 -0.15 3.59 5.98
C ARG A 172 0.37 2.16 5.72
N GLY A 173 0.65 1.41 6.80
CA GLY A 173 1.14 0.03 6.77
C GLY A 173 0.06 -1.04 6.55
N GLY A 174 -1.08 -0.69 5.95
CA GLY A 174 -2.09 -1.69 5.58
C GLY A 174 -1.56 -2.69 4.56
N ALA A 175 -1.95 -3.96 4.69
CA ALA A 175 -1.43 -5.03 3.82
C ALA A 175 -1.57 -4.72 2.33
N SER A 176 -2.71 -4.17 1.88
CA SER A 176 -2.91 -3.80 0.47
C SER A 176 -1.89 -2.77 0.00
N THR A 177 -1.64 -1.71 0.80
CA THR A 177 -0.65 -0.68 0.46
C THR A 177 0.75 -1.27 0.35
N VAL A 178 1.15 -2.12 1.32
CA VAL A 178 2.46 -2.78 1.32
C VAL A 178 2.63 -3.66 0.08
N HIS A 179 1.61 -4.45 -0.28
CA HIS A 179 1.66 -5.30 -1.48
C HIS A 179 1.66 -4.47 -2.78
N GLU A 180 0.88 -3.41 -2.85
CA GLU A 180 0.83 -2.52 -4.02
C GLU A 180 2.15 -1.76 -4.21
N VAL A 181 2.76 -1.27 -3.13
CA VAL A 181 4.12 -0.68 -3.16
C VAL A 181 5.15 -1.72 -3.63
N ALA A 182 5.08 -2.94 -3.10
CA ALA A 182 6.00 -4.00 -3.47
C ALA A 182 5.91 -4.35 -4.97
N VAL A 183 4.70 -4.55 -5.52
CA VAL A 183 4.56 -4.93 -6.92
C VAL A 183 4.85 -3.80 -7.90
N THR A 184 4.62 -2.54 -7.51
CA THR A 184 4.87 -1.39 -8.38
C THR A 184 6.31 -0.90 -8.31
N GLY A 185 7.05 -1.24 -7.25
CA GLY A 185 8.38 -0.70 -7.00
C GLY A 185 8.35 0.82 -6.77
N THR A 186 7.26 1.36 -6.23
CA THR A 186 7.19 2.80 -5.92
C THR A 186 7.98 3.07 -4.64
N PRO A 187 9.00 3.95 -4.66
CA PRO A 187 9.71 4.33 -3.44
C PRO A 187 8.74 4.83 -2.38
N ALA A 188 8.81 4.30 -1.16
CA ALA A 188 7.80 4.62 -0.15
C ALA A 188 8.36 4.83 1.25
N ILE A 189 7.73 5.78 1.97
CA ILE A 189 7.76 5.90 3.43
C ILE A 189 6.45 5.33 3.94
N LEU A 190 6.51 4.26 4.72
CA LEU A 190 5.34 3.62 5.27
C LEU A 190 5.24 3.89 6.77
N VAL A 191 4.11 4.46 7.16
CA VAL A 191 3.81 4.89 8.53
C VAL A 191 2.74 3.97 9.12
N PRO A 192 3.11 2.94 9.89
CA PRO A 192 2.14 2.06 10.53
C PRO A 192 1.20 2.84 11.44
N TRP A 193 -0.07 2.47 11.48
CA TRP A 193 -1.02 3.05 12.42
C TRP A 193 -0.76 2.50 13.82
N ALA A 194 -0.36 3.37 14.76
CA ALA A 194 0.04 2.98 16.11
C ALA A 194 -1.06 2.27 16.93
N GLN A 195 -2.35 2.47 16.58
CA GLN A 195 -3.48 1.82 17.22
C GLN A 195 -4.01 0.62 16.41
N SER A 196 -3.24 0.11 15.44
CA SER A 196 -3.64 -1.08 14.69
C SER A 196 -3.73 -2.30 15.65
N ALA A 197 -4.77 -3.11 15.47
CA ALA A 197 -4.94 -4.29 16.31
C ALA A 197 -3.70 -5.20 16.23
N ASP A 198 -3.21 -5.64 17.39
CA ASP A 198 -2.04 -6.54 17.48
C ASP A 198 -0.79 -6.05 16.69
N ASP A 199 -0.63 -4.72 16.48
CA ASP A 199 0.47 -4.07 15.74
C ASP A 199 0.73 -4.62 14.33
N HIS A 200 -0.31 -5.21 13.70
CA HIS A 200 -0.14 -5.89 12.41
C HIS A 200 0.33 -4.96 11.28
N GLN A 201 0.05 -3.65 11.33
CA GLN A 201 0.56 -2.72 10.32
C GLN A 201 2.09 -2.58 10.39
N SER A 202 2.66 -2.53 11.58
CA SER A 202 4.12 -2.52 11.73
C SER A 202 4.75 -3.80 11.19
N ASP A 203 4.12 -4.96 11.44
CA ASP A 203 4.60 -6.24 10.90
C ASP A 203 4.54 -6.28 9.36
N ASN A 204 3.47 -5.78 8.76
CA ASN A 204 3.37 -5.69 7.31
C ASN A 204 4.48 -4.81 6.72
N VAL A 205 4.73 -3.64 7.32
CA VAL A 205 5.78 -2.72 6.84
C VAL A 205 7.18 -3.32 7.03
N ARG A 206 7.45 -3.97 8.17
CA ARG A 206 8.74 -4.63 8.42
C ARG A 206 9.09 -5.64 7.34
N TRP A 207 8.12 -6.40 6.84
CA TRP A 207 8.35 -7.35 5.75
C TRP A 207 9.02 -6.71 4.52
N LEU A 208 8.67 -5.45 4.22
CA LEU A 208 9.22 -4.73 3.08
C LEU A 208 10.47 -3.92 3.47
N SER A 209 10.48 -3.29 4.65
CA SER A 209 11.60 -2.45 5.10
C SER A 209 12.83 -3.27 5.49
N GLU A 210 12.68 -4.50 6.00
CA GLU A 210 13.78 -5.41 6.33
C GLU A 210 14.67 -5.76 5.13
N VAL A 211 14.12 -5.72 3.91
CA VAL A 211 14.87 -5.92 2.67
C VAL A 211 15.28 -4.61 1.98
N GLY A 212 15.01 -3.47 2.61
CA GLY A 212 15.28 -2.15 2.03
C GLY A 212 14.28 -1.74 0.94
N GLY A 213 13.08 -2.32 0.89
CA GLY A 213 12.05 -2.01 -0.10
C GLY A 213 11.12 -0.85 0.29
N ALA A 214 11.22 -0.35 1.51
CA ALA A 214 10.54 0.85 1.98
C ALA A 214 11.24 1.43 3.21
N VAL A 215 11.03 2.71 3.49
CA VAL A 215 11.38 3.33 4.76
C VAL A 215 10.22 3.15 5.72
N LEU A 216 10.46 2.53 6.88
CA LEU A 216 9.52 2.50 7.99
C LEU A 216 9.73 3.76 8.83
N LEU A 217 8.68 4.55 9.02
CA LEU A 217 8.66 5.72 9.91
C LEU A 217 7.52 5.56 10.90
N ALA A 218 7.81 5.45 12.19
CA ALA A 218 6.77 5.30 13.20
C ALA A 218 6.01 6.62 13.44
N GLU A 219 4.73 6.57 13.84
CA GLU A 219 3.94 7.79 14.10
C GLU A 219 4.62 8.78 15.07
N PRO A 220 5.27 8.34 16.17
CA PRO A 220 5.99 9.28 17.06
C PRO A 220 7.17 10.00 16.39
N GLU A 221 7.67 9.48 15.27
CA GLU A 221 8.82 10.01 14.52
C GLU A 221 8.39 10.93 13.35
N LEU A 222 7.10 11.23 13.21
CA LEU A 222 6.58 12.06 12.10
C LEU A 222 7.14 13.49 12.09
N SER A 223 7.70 13.98 13.18
CA SER A 223 8.44 15.24 13.19
C SER A 223 9.69 15.22 12.27
N SER A 224 10.25 14.05 11.99
CA SER A 224 11.37 13.87 11.06
C SER A 224 10.96 13.64 9.59
N LEU A 225 9.65 13.65 9.30
CA LEU A 225 9.13 13.36 7.95
C LEU A 225 9.77 14.26 6.87
N GLY A 226 9.90 15.56 7.15
CA GLY A 226 10.52 16.53 6.23
C GLY A 226 11.98 16.20 5.93
N GLU A 227 12.75 15.80 6.94
CA GLU A 227 14.15 15.37 6.78
C GLU A 227 14.25 14.11 5.89
N VAL A 228 13.37 13.11 6.14
CA VAL A 228 13.34 11.87 5.35
C VAL A 228 12.94 12.14 3.90
N ILE A 229 11.95 13.03 3.66
CA ILE A 229 11.58 13.46 2.30
C ILE A 229 12.76 14.15 1.63
N GLY A 230 13.41 15.10 2.30
CA GLY A 230 14.55 15.85 1.76
C GLY A 230 15.71 14.93 1.36
N ARG A 231 16.06 13.97 2.20
CA ARG A 231 17.07 12.95 1.93
C ARG A 231 16.69 12.11 0.70
N LEU A 232 15.49 11.55 0.67
CA LEU A 232 15.03 10.73 -0.46
C LEU A 232 14.88 11.55 -1.75
N ARG A 233 14.59 12.85 -1.67
CA ARG A 233 14.54 13.73 -2.84
C ARG A 233 15.93 13.96 -3.43
N SER A 234 16.95 14.18 -2.60
CA SER A 234 18.32 14.42 -3.05
C SER A 234 19.05 13.15 -3.50
N GLU A 235 18.74 12.00 -2.89
CA GLU A 235 19.47 10.74 -3.09
C GLU A 235 18.72 9.80 -4.06
N THR A 236 18.82 10.06 -5.37
CA THR A 236 18.16 9.23 -6.41
C THR A 236 18.54 7.75 -6.28
N GLY A 237 19.82 7.46 -6.06
CA GLY A 237 20.28 6.09 -5.89
C GLY A 237 19.70 5.37 -4.66
N GLU A 238 19.23 6.09 -3.64
CA GLU A 238 18.50 5.48 -2.53
C GLU A 238 17.09 5.10 -2.96
N ARG A 239 16.39 5.98 -3.67
CA ARG A 239 15.06 5.68 -4.22
C ARG A 239 15.10 4.49 -5.18
N ASP A 240 16.12 4.41 -6.03
CA ASP A 240 16.28 3.29 -6.97
C ASP A 240 16.48 1.96 -6.23
N ARG A 241 17.29 1.95 -5.16
CA ARG A 241 17.45 0.76 -4.31
C ARG A 241 16.14 0.36 -3.62
N LEU A 242 15.37 1.33 -3.09
CA LEU A 242 14.06 1.05 -2.50
C LEU A 242 13.12 0.43 -3.54
N ALA A 243 13.07 1.00 -4.73
CA ALA A 243 12.22 0.52 -5.83
C ALA A 243 12.57 -0.90 -6.25
N GLU A 244 13.86 -1.18 -6.44
CA GLU A 244 14.34 -2.51 -6.85
C GLU A 244 14.07 -3.57 -5.77
N ALA A 245 14.41 -3.29 -4.52
CA ALA A 245 14.16 -4.22 -3.42
C ALA A 245 12.67 -4.49 -3.21
N ALA A 246 11.82 -3.44 -3.34
CA ALA A 246 10.38 -3.59 -3.29
C ALA A 246 9.87 -4.51 -4.41
N ALA A 247 10.26 -4.25 -5.66
CA ALA A 247 9.83 -5.03 -6.82
C ALA A 247 10.29 -6.50 -6.74
N GLN A 248 11.52 -6.76 -6.29
CA GLN A 248 12.03 -8.10 -6.04
C GLN A 248 11.21 -8.83 -4.97
N ARG A 249 10.91 -8.17 -3.86
CA ARG A 249 10.10 -8.74 -2.77
C ARG A 249 8.65 -8.97 -3.22
N GLY A 250 8.11 -8.08 -4.05
CA GLY A 250 6.75 -8.14 -4.59
C GLY A 250 6.52 -9.19 -5.68
N ALA A 251 7.57 -9.82 -6.21
CA ALA A 251 7.46 -10.78 -7.32
C ALA A 251 6.49 -11.94 -7.02
N ILE A 252 6.38 -12.39 -5.78
CA ILE A 252 5.45 -13.44 -5.35
C ILE A 252 3.99 -13.09 -5.63
N HIS A 253 3.61 -11.81 -5.57
CA HIS A 253 2.24 -11.36 -5.81
C HIS A 253 1.83 -11.35 -7.29
N ARG A 254 2.78 -11.62 -8.20
CA ARG A 254 2.56 -11.74 -9.65
C ARG A 254 2.37 -13.19 -10.10
N SER A 255 2.45 -14.14 -9.16
CA SER A 255 2.32 -15.57 -9.46
C SER A 255 0.86 -16.01 -9.55
N ASP A 256 0.60 -17.09 -10.28
CA ASP A 256 -0.70 -17.74 -10.36
C ASP A 256 -0.96 -18.71 -9.18
N ALA A 257 -0.11 -18.69 -8.14
CA ALA A 257 -0.13 -19.67 -7.05
C ALA A 257 -1.45 -19.70 -6.29
N LEU A 258 -2.11 -18.54 -6.10
CA LEU A 258 -3.41 -18.48 -5.45
C LEU A 258 -4.50 -19.16 -6.30
N ALA A 259 -4.53 -18.92 -7.60
CA ALA A 259 -5.49 -19.55 -8.51
C ALA A 259 -5.27 -21.08 -8.53
N ALA A 260 -4.03 -21.52 -8.69
CA ALA A 260 -3.65 -22.93 -8.67
C ALA A 260 -4.04 -23.63 -7.35
N LEU A 261 -3.87 -22.95 -6.22
CA LEU A 261 -4.31 -23.46 -4.92
C LEU A 261 -5.83 -23.66 -4.86
N ILE A 262 -6.60 -22.68 -5.32
CA ILE A 262 -8.07 -22.74 -5.32
C ILE A 262 -8.55 -23.89 -6.23
N GLU A 263 -8.01 -24.00 -7.44
CA GLU A 263 -8.34 -25.07 -8.39
C GLU A 263 -8.03 -26.44 -7.83
N ARG A 264 -6.85 -26.64 -7.24
CA ARG A 264 -6.46 -27.90 -6.60
C ARG A 264 -7.43 -28.31 -5.50
N VAL A 265 -7.81 -27.36 -4.64
CA VAL A 265 -8.79 -27.64 -3.53
C VAL A 265 -10.17 -27.96 -4.10
N ALA A 266 -10.62 -27.29 -5.16
CA ALA A 266 -11.90 -27.55 -5.79
C ALA A 266 -11.96 -28.95 -6.43
N VAL A 267 -10.91 -29.37 -7.13
CA VAL A 267 -10.85 -30.71 -7.79
C VAL A 267 -10.79 -31.85 -6.76
N THR A 268 -9.98 -31.70 -5.69
CA THR A 268 -9.82 -32.76 -4.68
C THR A 268 -11.12 -33.07 -3.95
N SER A 269 -12.03 -32.10 -3.84
CA SER A 269 -13.34 -32.26 -3.17
C SER A 269 -14.45 -32.75 -4.11
N SER A 270 -14.18 -32.84 -5.42
CA SER A 270 -15.13 -33.34 -6.41
C SER A 270 -14.93 -34.84 -6.71
N SER A 271 -13.92 -35.46 -6.12
CA SER A 271 -13.71 -36.91 -6.24
C SER A 271 -14.58 -37.66 -5.18
N PRO A 272 -15.44 -38.59 -5.58
CA PRO A 272 -16.36 -39.29 -4.69
C PRO A 272 -15.66 -40.18 -3.64
#